data_5a96dd99961efc9ae2aa3894d542ba9f
#
_entry.id   5a96dd99961efc9ae2aa3894d542ba9f
#
_cell.length_a   1.000
_cell.length_b   1.000
_cell.length_c   1.000
_cell.angle_alpha   90.00
_cell.angle_beta   90.00
_cell.angle_gamma   90.00
#
_symmetry.space_group_name_H-M   'P 1'
#
loop_
_entity.id
_entity.type
_entity.pdbx_description
1 polymer ?
#
loop_
_entity_poly.entity_id
_entity_poly.type
_entity_poly.pdbx_seq_one_letter_code
_entity_poly.pdbx_strand_id
1 'polypeptide(L)'
;MIIYVKQFEKAKFIYKLFAIFKKEQIDGKTLIYIPINNKSRPRNAKRILEKLGKYFYINNIKNIVLEEKLMQNEEAKNILYSYNINILDGTKLSKLMIYNTVQKIYQYKKSKIETGEITILANENNEINLQNINILAKNAKRINIITNNTRNFKKIVDYLYEELGILIKLSSNMKSNINSTDIIINMDFTEEALNKINIPNKAIIINIPKNINIKSKKFLGVNIKNWEIEIPSQYKMEGFDSKIVYEATLYQKPIIKAFEQIEKDKIKIKNFIGINGEINKKEFS
;
A
#
# COMPACT_ATOMS: atom_id res chain seq x y z
N MET A 1 -8.07 -17.72 -1.13
CA MET A 1 -7.49 -18.01 -2.47
C MET A 1 -7.32 -16.71 -3.23
N ILE A 2 -6.19 -16.50 -3.90
CA ILE A 2 -5.93 -15.34 -4.77
C ILE A 2 -5.87 -15.82 -6.21
N ILE A 3 -6.55 -15.11 -7.11
CA ILE A 3 -6.61 -15.41 -8.53
C ILE A 3 -5.82 -14.34 -9.30
N TYR A 4 -5.02 -14.79 -10.25
CA TYR A 4 -4.30 -13.93 -11.19
C TYR A 4 -5.10 -13.85 -12.49
N VAL A 5 -5.38 -12.63 -12.97
CA VAL A 5 -6.18 -12.40 -14.17
C VAL A 5 -5.30 -11.82 -15.27
N LYS A 6 -5.21 -12.52 -16.39
CA LYS A 6 -4.40 -12.14 -17.55
C LYS A 6 -5.25 -12.07 -18.82
N GLN A 7 -4.87 -11.20 -19.75
CA GLN A 7 -5.50 -11.11 -21.06
C GLN A 7 -5.08 -12.30 -21.94
N PHE A 8 -6.01 -12.81 -22.71
CA PHE A 8 -5.75 -13.86 -23.68
C PHE A 8 -5.67 -13.24 -25.08
N GLU A 9 -4.50 -12.74 -25.46
CA GLU A 9 -4.30 -11.96 -26.70
C GLU A 9 -4.72 -12.71 -27.98
N LYS A 10 -4.45 -14.00 -28.06
CA LYS A 10 -4.76 -14.86 -29.22
C LYS A 10 -6.04 -15.69 -29.02
N ALA A 11 -7.00 -15.20 -28.22
CA ALA A 11 -8.25 -15.91 -28.00
C ALA A 11 -9.01 -16.14 -29.30
N LYS A 12 -9.41 -17.42 -29.56
CA LYS A 12 -10.28 -17.77 -30.69
C LYS A 12 -11.59 -16.99 -30.60
N PHE A 13 -12.22 -16.74 -31.75
CA PHE A 13 -13.48 -15.99 -31.84
C PHE A 13 -14.58 -16.53 -30.89
N ILE A 14 -14.68 -17.86 -30.77
CA ILE A 14 -15.66 -18.54 -29.92
C ILE A 14 -15.50 -18.14 -28.43
N TYR A 15 -14.26 -17.98 -27.93
CA TYR A 15 -14.02 -17.54 -26.56
C TYR A 15 -14.52 -16.11 -26.31
N LYS A 16 -14.35 -15.22 -27.31
CA LYS A 16 -14.84 -13.83 -27.25
C LYS A 16 -16.37 -13.77 -27.30
N LEU A 17 -16.97 -14.59 -28.16
CA LEU A 17 -18.41 -14.63 -28.36
C LEU A 17 -19.15 -15.11 -27.09
N PHE A 18 -18.68 -16.18 -26.47
CA PHE A 18 -19.30 -16.76 -25.29
C PHE A 18 -18.68 -16.32 -23.96
N ALA A 19 -17.68 -15.42 -23.99
CA ALA A 19 -16.91 -14.99 -22.82
C ALA A 19 -16.42 -16.19 -21.99
N ILE A 20 -15.72 -17.13 -22.64
CA ILE A 20 -15.17 -18.33 -22.01
C ILE A 20 -13.82 -17.98 -21.42
N PHE A 21 -13.61 -18.29 -20.14
CA PHE A 21 -12.34 -18.12 -19.42
C PHE A 21 -11.53 -19.40 -19.49
N LYS A 22 -10.22 -19.28 -19.74
CA LYS A 22 -9.28 -20.38 -19.61
C LYS A 22 -8.67 -20.31 -18.21
N LYS A 23 -8.69 -21.40 -17.47
CA LYS A 23 -8.09 -21.52 -16.15
C LYS A 23 -6.85 -22.40 -16.21
N GLU A 24 -5.76 -21.97 -15.62
CA GLU A 24 -4.51 -22.71 -15.53
C GLU A 24 -3.94 -22.64 -14.10
N GLN A 25 -3.16 -23.64 -13.74
CA GLN A 25 -2.34 -23.66 -12.54
C GLN A 25 -0.87 -23.57 -12.95
N ILE A 26 -0.16 -22.53 -12.49
CA ILE A 26 1.26 -22.33 -12.78
C ILE A 26 1.94 -22.02 -11.45
N ASP A 27 2.94 -22.81 -11.06
CA ASP A 27 3.70 -22.64 -9.80
C ASP A 27 2.81 -22.45 -8.56
N GLY A 28 1.73 -23.26 -8.47
CA GLY A 28 0.77 -23.20 -7.37
C GLY A 28 -0.17 -21.98 -7.40
N LYS A 29 -0.08 -21.13 -8.42
CA LYS A 29 -0.96 -19.97 -8.60
C LYS A 29 -2.06 -20.30 -9.62
N THR A 30 -3.27 -19.83 -9.34
CA THR A 30 -4.40 -19.97 -10.27
C THR A 30 -4.48 -18.76 -11.19
N LEU A 31 -4.31 -18.97 -12.50
CA LEU A 31 -4.49 -17.96 -13.52
C LEU A 31 -5.83 -18.13 -14.22
N ILE A 32 -6.49 -17.02 -14.50
CA ILE A 32 -7.67 -16.94 -15.36
C ILE A 32 -7.35 -16.02 -16.53
N TYR A 33 -7.40 -16.59 -17.72
CA TYR A 33 -7.23 -15.86 -18.96
C TYR A 33 -8.59 -15.40 -19.46
N ILE A 34 -8.73 -14.08 -19.69
CA ILE A 34 -9.93 -13.47 -20.22
C ILE A 34 -9.74 -13.09 -21.69
N PRO A 35 -10.73 -13.33 -22.57
CA PRO A 35 -10.62 -13.11 -24.00
C PRO A 35 -10.80 -11.62 -24.38
N ILE A 36 -10.04 -10.74 -23.72
CA ILE A 36 -9.98 -9.30 -24.00
C ILE A 36 -8.59 -9.00 -24.58
N ASN A 37 -8.51 -8.07 -25.51
CA ASN A 37 -7.26 -7.50 -26.01
C ASN A 37 -7.47 -6.05 -26.43
N ASN A 38 -6.42 -5.35 -26.82
CA ASN A 38 -6.43 -3.93 -27.22
C ASN A 38 -7.36 -3.63 -28.42
N LYS A 39 -7.76 -4.65 -29.20
CA LYS A 39 -8.69 -4.54 -30.32
C LYS A 39 -10.14 -4.91 -29.94
N SER A 40 -10.39 -5.26 -28.69
CA SER A 40 -11.73 -5.62 -28.22
C SER A 40 -12.64 -4.37 -28.21
N ARG A 41 -13.85 -4.49 -28.76
CA ARG A 41 -14.84 -3.41 -28.69
C ARG A 41 -15.19 -3.16 -27.22
N PRO A 42 -15.30 -1.89 -26.76
CA PRO A 42 -15.60 -1.57 -25.35
C PRO A 42 -16.80 -2.34 -24.78
N ARG A 43 -17.90 -2.41 -25.52
CA ARG A 43 -19.11 -3.15 -25.12
C ARG A 43 -18.84 -4.65 -24.85
N ASN A 44 -17.98 -5.27 -25.68
CA ASN A 44 -17.63 -6.69 -25.48
C ASN A 44 -16.68 -6.88 -24.29
N ALA A 45 -15.72 -5.99 -24.12
CA ALA A 45 -14.83 -6.00 -22.96
C ALA A 45 -15.61 -5.86 -21.66
N LYS A 46 -16.54 -4.90 -21.58
CA LYS A 46 -17.45 -4.70 -20.45
C LYS A 46 -18.23 -5.98 -20.13
N ARG A 47 -18.90 -6.60 -21.12
CA ARG A 47 -19.64 -7.85 -20.93
C ARG A 47 -18.78 -8.98 -20.38
N ILE A 48 -17.53 -9.11 -20.85
CA ILE A 48 -16.60 -10.14 -20.39
C ILE A 48 -16.22 -9.89 -18.93
N LEU A 49 -15.92 -8.63 -18.56
CA LEU A 49 -15.57 -8.24 -17.19
C LEU A 49 -16.74 -8.41 -16.22
N GLU A 50 -17.98 -8.06 -16.62
CA GLU A 50 -19.18 -8.31 -15.83
C GLU A 50 -19.39 -9.81 -15.58
N LYS A 51 -19.19 -10.65 -16.61
CA LYS A 51 -19.25 -12.11 -16.45
C LYS A 51 -18.16 -12.63 -15.52
N LEU A 52 -16.94 -12.06 -15.59
CA LEU A 52 -15.85 -12.40 -14.69
C LEU A 52 -16.17 -11.99 -13.24
N GLY A 53 -16.65 -10.78 -13.03
CA GLY A 53 -17.08 -10.29 -11.72
C GLY A 53 -18.15 -11.18 -11.10
N LYS A 54 -19.17 -11.53 -11.87
CA LYS A 54 -20.23 -12.48 -11.46
C LYS A 54 -19.66 -13.86 -11.12
N TYR A 55 -18.74 -14.38 -11.93
CA TYR A 55 -18.06 -15.64 -11.65
C TYR A 55 -17.31 -15.59 -10.32
N PHE A 56 -16.56 -14.53 -10.04
CA PHE A 56 -15.83 -14.36 -8.78
C PHE A 56 -16.80 -14.24 -7.59
N TYR A 57 -17.86 -13.48 -7.73
CA TYR A 57 -18.86 -13.31 -6.69
C TYR A 57 -19.51 -14.66 -6.31
N ILE A 58 -19.98 -15.44 -7.30
CA ILE A 58 -20.62 -16.74 -7.08
C ILE A 58 -19.65 -17.74 -6.43
N ASN A 59 -18.37 -17.71 -6.80
CA ASN A 59 -17.34 -18.62 -6.28
C ASN A 59 -16.64 -18.08 -5.01
N ASN A 60 -17.17 -17.00 -4.41
CA ASN A 60 -16.61 -16.36 -3.20
C ASN A 60 -15.12 -16.00 -3.33
N ILE A 61 -14.69 -15.60 -4.52
CA ILE A 61 -13.34 -15.12 -4.79
C ILE A 61 -13.30 -13.62 -4.52
N LYS A 62 -12.63 -13.22 -3.44
CA LYS A 62 -12.62 -11.83 -2.97
C LYS A 62 -11.38 -11.04 -3.40
N ASN A 63 -10.24 -11.71 -3.60
CA ASN A 63 -8.97 -11.05 -3.85
C ASN A 63 -8.37 -11.52 -5.17
N ILE A 64 -7.97 -10.57 -6.01
CA ILE A 64 -7.38 -10.84 -7.32
C ILE A 64 -6.15 -9.98 -7.58
N VAL A 65 -5.28 -10.47 -8.47
CA VAL A 65 -4.18 -9.72 -9.07
C VAL A 65 -4.48 -9.55 -10.54
N LEU A 66 -4.45 -8.34 -11.04
CA LEU A 66 -4.63 -8.03 -12.46
C LEU A 66 -3.27 -7.91 -13.16
N GLU A 67 -3.19 -8.38 -14.40
CA GLU A 67 -2.11 -8.06 -15.32
C GLU A 67 -1.95 -6.54 -15.46
N GLU A 68 -0.72 -6.04 -15.66
CA GLU A 68 -0.41 -4.60 -15.71
C GLU A 68 -1.31 -3.82 -16.68
N LYS A 69 -1.59 -4.38 -17.87
CA LYS A 69 -2.49 -3.75 -18.85
C LYS A 69 -3.92 -3.58 -18.34
N LEU A 70 -4.42 -4.57 -17.58
CA LEU A 70 -5.75 -4.51 -16.96
C LEU A 70 -5.76 -3.57 -15.77
N MET A 71 -4.65 -3.54 -15.03
CA MET A 71 -4.49 -2.67 -13.86
C MET A 71 -4.53 -1.18 -14.23
N GLN A 72 -4.12 -0.81 -15.45
CA GLN A 72 -4.22 0.55 -15.99
C GLN A 72 -5.62 0.93 -16.47
N ASN A 73 -6.54 -0.04 -16.59
CA ASN A 73 -7.88 0.19 -17.11
C ASN A 73 -8.87 0.47 -15.96
N GLU A 74 -9.21 1.75 -15.76
CA GLU A 74 -10.12 2.18 -14.68
C GLU A 74 -11.54 1.59 -14.83
N GLU A 75 -12.06 1.46 -16.07
CA GLU A 75 -13.38 0.84 -16.30
C GLU A 75 -13.37 -0.62 -15.84
N ALA A 76 -12.31 -1.37 -16.16
CA ALA A 76 -12.16 -2.76 -15.72
C ALA A 76 -12.15 -2.88 -14.18
N LYS A 77 -11.41 -2.01 -13.50
CA LYS A 77 -11.37 -1.98 -12.04
C LYS A 77 -12.72 -1.65 -11.45
N ASN A 78 -13.39 -0.62 -11.94
CA ASN A 78 -14.70 -0.19 -11.45
C ASN A 78 -15.77 -1.29 -11.60
N ILE A 79 -15.77 -2.02 -12.72
CA ILE A 79 -16.65 -3.17 -12.91
C ILE A 79 -16.37 -4.24 -11.85
N LEU A 80 -15.11 -4.60 -11.63
CA LEU A 80 -14.76 -5.64 -10.66
C LEU A 80 -15.06 -5.19 -9.22
N TYR A 81 -14.81 -3.93 -8.86
CA TYR A 81 -15.19 -3.36 -7.55
C TYR A 81 -16.70 -3.44 -7.31
N SER A 82 -17.56 -3.26 -8.34
CA SER A 82 -19.01 -3.37 -8.20
C SER A 82 -19.49 -4.77 -7.79
N TYR A 83 -18.64 -5.79 -7.95
CA TYR A 83 -18.87 -7.16 -7.47
C TYR A 83 -18.19 -7.46 -6.12
N ASN A 84 -17.76 -6.43 -5.38
CA ASN A 84 -17.01 -6.56 -4.12
C ASN A 84 -15.68 -7.33 -4.25
N ILE A 85 -15.03 -7.22 -5.39
CA ILE A 85 -13.74 -7.84 -5.65
C ILE A 85 -12.64 -6.85 -5.23
N ASN A 86 -11.76 -7.28 -4.35
CA ASN A 86 -10.59 -6.52 -3.96
C ASN A 86 -9.44 -6.80 -4.95
N ILE A 87 -8.98 -5.76 -5.63
CA ILE A 87 -7.84 -5.81 -6.55
C ILE A 87 -6.59 -5.42 -5.78
N LEU A 88 -5.64 -6.33 -5.67
CA LEU A 88 -4.36 -6.06 -5.01
C LEU A 88 -3.57 -5.04 -5.83
N ASP A 89 -3.01 -4.04 -5.17
CA ASP A 89 -2.39 -2.88 -5.80
C ASP A 89 -1.06 -2.44 -5.17
N GLY A 90 -0.52 -3.24 -4.25
CA GLY A 90 0.71 -2.96 -3.51
C GLY A 90 0.52 -2.15 -2.22
N THR A 91 -0.69 -1.71 -1.90
CA THR A 91 -0.96 -0.89 -0.71
C THR A 91 -0.69 -1.64 0.60
N LYS A 92 -1.09 -2.92 0.70
CA LYS A 92 -0.79 -3.73 1.89
C LYS A 92 0.71 -3.92 2.09
N LEU A 93 1.44 -4.22 1.01
CA LEU A 93 2.90 -4.33 1.07
C LEU A 93 3.53 -3.00 1.49
N SER A 94 3.04 -1.87 0.98
CA SER A 94 3.51 -0.55 1.39
C SER A 94 3.30 -0.33 2.89
N LYS A 95 2.14 -0.70 3.44
CA LYS A 95 1.89 -0.65 4.90
C LYS A 95 2.85 -1.55 5.69
N LEU A 96 3.11 -2.77 5.22
CA LEU A 96 4.04 -3.69 5.87
C LEU A 96 5.50 -3.20 5.86
N MET A 97 5.87 -2.35 4.90
CA MET A 97 7.24 -1.84 4.74
C MET A 97 7.48 -0.47 5.38
N ILE A 98 6.55 0.07 6.16
CA ILE A 98 6.68 1.40 6.77
C ILE A 98 7.95 1.53 7.59
N TYR A 99 8.25 0.55 8.45
CA TYR A 99 9.47 0.58 9.27
C TYR A 99 10.74 0.60 8.41
N ASN A 100 10.81 -0.27 7.38
CA ASN A 100 11.93 -0.29 6.43
C ASN A 100 12.07 1.06 5.70
N THR A 101 10.94 1.69 5.36
CA THR A 101 10.89 3.01 4.73
C THR A 101 11.48 4.07 5.66
N VAL A 102 11.07 4.10 6.92
CA VAL A 102 11.59 5.02 7.93
C VAL A 102 13.08 4.81 8.15
N GLN A 103 13.53 3.57 8.32
CA GLN A 103 14.96 3.25 8.45
C GLN A 103 15.77 3.76 7.26
N LYS A 104 15.28 3.56 6.04
CA LYS A 104 15.95 4.02 4.81
C LYS A 104 16.04 5.55 4.75
N ILE A 105 15.02 6.27 5.19
CA ILE A 105 15.04 7.74 5.29
C ILE A 105 16.12 8.19 6.27
N TYR A 106 16.20 7.59 7.47
CA TYR A 106 17.24 7.94 8.43
C TYR A 106 18.65 7.61 7.93
N GLN A 107 18.82 6.54 7.15
CA GLN A 107 20.09 6.27 6.45
C GLN A 107 20.47 7.42 5.48
N TYR A 108 19.49 7.94 4.73
CA TYR A 108 19.74 9.07 3.83
C TYR A 108 20.05 10.37 4.59
N LYS A 109 19.37 10.60 5.72
CA LYS A 109 19.66 11.71 6.65
C LYS A 109 20.99 11.54 7.39
N LYS A 110 21.71 10.42 7.28
CA LYS A 110 22.90 10.06 8.06
C LYS A 110 22.66 10.20 9.57
N SER A 111 21.48 9.86 10.04
CA SER A 111 21.04 9.91 11.44
C SER A 111 20.40 8.57 11.85
N LYS A 112 20.03 8.44 13.11
CA LYS A 112 19.45 7.20 13.67
C LYS A 112 17.98 7.38 14.00
N ILE A 113 17.18 6.34 13.83
CA ILE A 113 15.75 6.35 14.14
C ILE A 113 15.49 6.62 15.63
N GLU A 114 16.41 6.18 16.51
CA GLU A 114 16.34 6.36 17.95
C GLU A 114 16.42 7.83 18.38
N THR A 115 16.86 8.73 17.50
CA THR A 115 16.87 10.17 17.75
C THR A 115 15.66 10.89 17.15
N GLY A 116 14.83 10.18 16.40
CA GLY A 116 13.77 10.74 15.56
C GLY A 116 12.46 10.96 16.26
N GLU A 117 11.74 11.96 15.82
CA GLU A 117 10.35 12.22 16.20
C GLU A 117 9.42 11.94 15.02
N ILE A 118 8.50 10.99 15.20
CA ILE A 118 7.62 10.49 14.14
C ILE A 118 6.17 10.79 14.51
N THR A 119 5.42 11.36 13.58
CA THR A 119 3.97 11.51 13.71
C THR A 119 3.25 10.55 12.76
N ILE A 120 2.32 9.78 13.31
CA ILE A 120 1.48 8.83 12.58
C ILE A 120 0.07 9.41 12.47
N LEU A 121 -0.42 9.52 11.23
CA LEU A 121 -1.79 9.93 10.92
C LEU A 121 -2.58 8.67 10.57
N ALA A 122 -3.47 8.23 11.47
CA ALA A 122 -4.24 7.00 11.28
C ALA A 122 -5.61 7.09 11.92
N ASN A 123 -6.65 6.66 11.22
CA ASN A 123 -8.02 6.52 11.73
C ASN A 123 -8.40 5.05 11.94
N GLU A 124 -7.85 4.16 11.11
CA GLU A 124 -8.08 2.73 11.20
C GLU A 124 -7.14 2.08 12.21
N ASN A 125 -7.70 1.35 13.18
CA ASN A 125 -6.95 0.56 14.16
C ASN A 125 -6.79 -0.91 13.75
N ASN A 126 -6.65 -1.17 12.44
CA ASN A 126 -6.41 -2.52 11.94
C ASN A 126 -5.05 -3.07 12.40
N GLU A 127 -4.91 -4.40 12.35
CA GLU A 127 -3.73 -5.12 12.87
C GLU A 127 -2.41 -4.61 12.28
N ILE A 128 -2.38 -4.25 10.98
CA ILE A 128 -1.16 -3.73 10.33
C ILE A 128 -0.77 -2.36 10.91
N ASN A 129 -1.73 -1.46 11.10
CA ASN A 129 -1.46 -0.13 11.65
C ASN A 129 -0.97 -0.24 13.11
N LEU A 130 -1.63 -1.08 13.93
CA LEU A 130 -1.22 -1.32 15.32
C LEU A 130 0.18 -1.94 15.42
N GLN A 131 0.51 -2.89 14.56
CA GLN A 131 1.84 -3.49 14.52
C GLN A 131 2.92 -2.47 14.08
N ASN A 132 2.64 -1.62 13.10
CA ASN A 132 3.56 -0.55 12.73
C ASN A 132 3.80 0.43 13.89
N ILE A 133 2.74 0.84 14.61
CA ILE A 133 2.86 1.69 15.79
C ILE A 133 3.76 1.03 16.84
N ASN A 134 3.53 -0.26 17.14
CA ASN A 134 4.33 -1.02 18.09
C ASN A 134 5.81 -1.08 17.70
N ILE A 135 6.12 -1.38 16.43
CA ILE A 135 7.50 -1.46 15.96
C ILE A 135 8.17 -0.07 16.00
N LEU A 136 7.49 0.96 15.52
CA LEU A 136 8.05 2.32 15.50
C LEU A 136 8.25 2.87 16.91
N ALA A 137 7.32 2.64 17.83
CA ALA A 137 7.41 3.10 19.21
C ALA A 137 8.61 2.51 19.95
N LYS A 138 8.96 1.25 19.67
CA LYS A 138 10.13 0.59 20.28
C LYS A 138 11.47 1.09 19.73
N ASN A 139 11.47 1.79 18.59
CA ASN A 139 12.70 2.16 17.91
C ASN A 139 12.91 3.68 17.80
N ALA A 140 11.86 4.50 17.83
CA ALA A 140 11.97 5.95 17.71
C ALA A 140 12.01 6.64 19.09
N LYS A 141 12.62 7.83 19.16
CA LYS A 141 12.69 8.63 20.39
C LYS A 141 11.30 9.07 20.87
N ARG A 142 10.44 9.47 19.93
CA ARG A 142 9.10 9.97 20.22
C ARG A 142 8.12 9.62 19.11
N ILE A 143 6.95 9.15 19.51
CA ILE A 143 5.83 8.88 18.62
C ILE A 143 4.65 9.77 19.01
N ASN A 144 4.07 10.41 18.00
CA ASN A 144 2.78 11.07 18.12
C ASN A 144 1.77 10.37 17.22
N ILE A 145 0.54 10.19 17.68
CA ILE A 145 -0.58 9.68 16.87
C ILE A 145 -1.64 10.75 16.76
N ILE A 146 -2.00 11.11 15.55
CA ILE A 146 -3.13 11.99 15.25
C ILE A 146 -4.22 11.15 14.59
N THR A 147 -5.43 11.21 15.12
CA THR A 147 -6.57 10.41 14.69
C THR A 147 -7.89 11.14 14.92
N ASN A 148 -8.89 10.88 14.10
CA ASN A 148 -10.26 11.38 14.36
C ASN A 148 -10.94 10.65 15.53
N ASN A 149 -10.45 9.44 15.90
CA ASN A 149 -11.02 8.63 16.96
C ASN A 149 -9.95 8.07 17.90
N THR A 150 -9.65 8.81 18.95
CA THR A 150 -8.64 8.42 19.95
C THR A 150 -8.97 7.11 20.68
N ARG A 151 -10.26 6.78 20.85
CA ARG A 151 -10.67 5.52 21.51
C ARG A 151 -10.12 4.30 20.81
N ASN A 152 -10.01 4.33 19.47
CA ASN A 152 -9.50 3.22 18.68
C ASN A 152 -8.04 2.87 18.99
N PHE A 153 -7.23 3.85 19.42
CA PHE A 153 -5.81 3.68 19.68
C PHE A 153 -5.45 3.63 21.17
N LYS A 154 -6.43 3.90 22.06
CA LYS A 154 -6.18 3.95 23.50
C LYS A 154 -5.54 2.67 24.02
N LYS A 155 -6.08 1.49 23.64
CA LYS A 155 -5.56 0.19 24.09
C LYS A 155 -4.08 -0.03 23.76
N ILE A 156 -3.64 0.32 22.54
CA ILE A 156 -2.23 0.16 22.17
C ILE A 156 -1.35 1.18 22.90
N VAL A 157 -1.83 2.41 23.09
CA VAL A 157 -1.10 3.44 23.82
C VAL A 157 -0.93 3.05 25.30
N ASP A 158 -2.01 2.60 25.96
CA ASP A 158 -1.98 2.13 27.33
C ASP A 158 -1.03 0.93 27.47
N TYR A 159 -1.12 -0.08 26.58
CA TYR A 159 -0.21 -1.21 26.55
C TYR A 159 1.27 -0.81 26.42
N LEU A 160 1.60 0.10 25.51
CA LEU A 160 2.98 0.55 25.29
C LEU A 160 3.52 1.32 26.51
N TYR A 161 2.65 2.05 27.21
CA TYR A 161 3.01 2.73 28.44
C TYR A 161 3.17 1.78 29.63
N GLU A 162 2.19 0.94 29.90
CA GLU A 162 2.15 0.06 31.07
C GLU A 162 3.19 -1.06 31.00
N GLU A 163 3.34 -1.70 29.82
CA GLU A 163 4.23 -2.87 29.67
C GLU A 163 5.66 -2.49 29.27
N LEU A 164 5.85 -1.37 28.56
CA LEU A 164 7.14 -1.02 27.97
C LEU A 164 7.66 0.35 28.42
N GLY A 165 6.91 1.11 29.20
CA GLY A 165 7.28 2.45 29.63
C GLY A 165 7.37 3.50 28.49
N ILE A 166 6.75 3.21 27.34
CA ILE A 166 6.83 4.08 26.15
C ILE A 166 5.68 5.07 26.14
N LEU A 167 5.99 6.37 26.25
CA LEU A 167 5.00 7.42 26.22
C LEU A 167 4.68 7.84 24.78
N ILE A 168 3.41 7.68 24.37
CA ILE A 168 2.89 8.12 23.09
C ILE A 168 1.91 9.26 23.27
N LYS A 169 2.08 10.35 22.53
CA LYS A 169 1.12 11.44 22.49
C LYS A 169 0.00 11.08 21.52
N LEU A 170 -1.21 10.87 22.04
CA LEU A 170 -2.43 10.62 21.27
C LEU A 170 -3.30 11.87 21.22
N SER A 171 -3.69 12.32 20.02
CA SER A 171 -4.47 13.55 19.83
C SER A 171 -5.53 13.41 18.74
N SER A 172 -6.70 14.00 18.97
CA SER A 172 -7.70 14.25 17.92
C SER A 172 -7.60 15.66 17.31
N ASN A 173 -6.74 16.50 17.86
CA ASN A 173 -6.56 17.88 17.38
C ASN A 173 -5.59 17.88 16.18
N MET A 174 -6.12 18.08 14.98
CA MET A 174 -5.34 18.19 13.75
C MET A 174 -4.41 19.42 13.71
N LYS A 175 -4.67 20.42 14.54
CA LYS A 175 -3.79 21.58 14.72
C LYS A 175 -2.78 21.37 15.85
N SER A 176 -2.70 20.14 16.42
CA SER A 176 -1.73 19.84 17.47
C SER A 176 -0.33 20.15 16.97
N ASN A 177 0.49 20.64 17.91
CA ASN A 177 1.85 21.06 17.60
C ASN A 177 2.71 19.85 17.18
N ILE A 178 2.98 19.70 15.89
CA ILE A 178 3.85 18.69 15.29
C ILE A 178 5.15 19.33 14.78
N ASN A 179 5.50 20.52 15.28
CA ASN A 179 6.61 21.32 14.77
C ASN A 179 7.99 20.64 14.90
N SER A 180 8.14 19.72 15.84
CA SER A 180 9.37 18.95 16.04
C SER A 180 9.44 17.64 15.26
N THR A 181 8.40 17.33 14.46
CA THR A 181 8.31 16.06 13.75
C THR A 181 9.27 16.01 12.56
N ASP A 182 10.10 14.98 12.53
CA ASP A 182 11.00 14.69 11.40
C ASP A 182 10.25 14.03 10.25
N ILE A 183 9.44 13.03 10.59
CA ILE A 183 8.72 12.18 9.62
C ILE A 183 7.23 12.12 9.99
N ILE A 184 6.39 12.37 9.01
CA ILE A 184 4.94 12.17 9.10
C ILE A 184 4.58 10.95 8.26
N ILE A 185 3.90 9.97 8.87
CA ILE A 185 3.42 8.78 8.19
C ILE A 185 1.90 8.90 8.05
N ASN A 186 1.44 9.14 6.83
CA ASN A 186 0.01 9.14 6.52
C ASN A 186 -0.44 7.72 6.14
N MET A 187 -1.16 7.06 7.04
CA MET A 187 -1.65 5.71 6.84
C MET A 187 -2.97 5.63 6.08
N ASP A 188 -3.89 6.59 6.35
CA ASP A 188 -5.24 6.54 5.81
C ASP A 188 -5.97 7.90 5.75
N PHE A 189 -5.29 9.01 6.03
CA PHE A 189 -5.91 10.34 5.91
C PHE A 189 -6.06 10.72 4.43
N THR A 190 -7.21 11.33 4.12
CA THR A 190 -7.47 11.92 2.80
C THR A 190 -6.64 13.18 2.59
N GLU A 191 -6.54 13.63 1.35
CA GLU A 191 -5.87 14.90 1.00
C GLU A 191 -6.50 16.10 1.76
N GLU A 192 -7.82 16.11 1.88
CA GLU A 192 -8.53 17.18 2.61
C GLU A 192 -8.20 17.19 4.10
N ALA A 193 -8.12 16.01 4.72
CA ALA A 193 -7.76 15.89 6.14
C ALA A 193 -6.30 16.29 6.36
N LEU A 194 -5.40 15.86 5.49
CA LEU A 194 -3.98 16.19 5.57
C LEU A 194 -3.71 17.69 5.41
N ASN A 195 -4.43 18.38 4.52
CA ASN A 195 -4.31 19.82 4.31
C ASN A 195 -4.85 20.67 5.46
N LYS A 196 -5.56 20.08 6.45
CA LYS A 196 -5.99 20.76 7.69
C LYS A 196 -4.92 20.72 8.79
N ILE A 197 -3.90 19.88 8.62
CA ILE A 197 -2.80 19.72 9.57
C ILE A 197 -1.73 20.78 9.30
N ASN A 198 -1.21 21.39 10.37
CA ASN A 198 -0.08 22.31 10.24
C ASN A 198 1.22 21.51 10.08
N ILE A 199 1.55 21.18 8.83
CA ILE A 199 2.72 20.38 8.48
C ILE A 199 3.97 21.26 8.56
N PRO A 200 5.05 20.81 9.27
CA PRO A 200 6.32 21.53 9.28
C PRO A 200 6.90 21.67 7.87
N ASN A 201 7.46 22.83 7.55
CA ASN A 201 7.91 23.15 6.19
C ASN A 201 8.95 22.18 5.62
N LYS A 202 9.78 21.57 6.48
CA LYS A 202 10.86 20.64 6.10
C LYS A 202 10.57 19.18 6.47
N ALA A 203 9.33 18.85 6.87
CA ALA A 203 8.99 17.47 7.23
C ALA A 203 9.09 16.54 6.02
N ILE A 204 9.42 15.28 6.30
CA ILE A 204 9.32 14.20 5.32
C ILE A 204 7.97 13.52 5.52
N ILE A 205 7.18 13.42 4.46
CA ILE A 205 5.86 12.79 4.52
C ILE A 205 5.88 11.50 3.71
N ILE A 206 5.45 10.42 4.35
CA ILE A 206 5.22 9.11 3.72
C ILE A 206 3.71 8.97 3.52
N ASN A 207 3.24 8.95 2.29
CA ASN A 207 1.84 8.73 1.98
C ASN A 207 1.58 7.29 1.55
N ILE A 208 0.81 6.55 2.35
CA ILE A 208 0.32 5.22 1.98
C ILE A 208 -0.87 5.33 1.01
N PRO A 209 -1.88 6.21 1.25
CA PRO A 209 -2.91 6.48 0.25
C PRO A 209 -2.29 7.07 -1.01
N LYS A 210 -2.68 6.54 -2.17
CA LYS A 210 -2.18 7.01 -3.47
C LYS A 210 -2.76 8.38 -3.81
N ASN A 211 -2.03 9.14 -4.63
CA ASN A 211 -2.47 10.42 -5.21
C ASN A 211 -2.71 11.56 -4.21
N ILE A 212 -2.07 11.55 -3.05
CA ILE A 212 -2.12 12.66 -2.09
C ILE A 212 -1.14 13.77 -2.49
N ASN A 213 -1.65 14.99 -2.61
CA ASN A 213 -0.87 16.19 -2.84
C ASN A 213 -0.94 17.12 -1.64
N ILE A 214 0.21 17.72 -1.30
CA ILE A 214 0.28 18.74 -0.24
C ILE A 214 0.13 20.10 -0.90
N LYS A 215 -0.95 20.81 -0.57
CA LYS A 215 -1.30 22.09 -1.20
C LYS A 215 -0.63 23.31 -0.57
N SER A 216 0.14 23.13 0.52
CA SER A 216 0.81 24.25 1.18
C SER A 216 1.93 24.81 0.33
N LYS A 217 1.83 26.09 -0.08
CA LYS A 217 2.89 26.81 -0.80
C LYS A 217 4.19 26.96 0.01
N LYS A 218 4.13 26.78 1.32
CA LYS A 218 5.28 26.88 2.24
C LYS A 218 5.96 25.54 2.48
N PHE A 219 5.40 24.42 1.99
CA PHE A 219 5.98 23.12 2.18
C PHE A 219 7.18 22.92 1.25
N LEU A 220 8.36 22.85 1.83
CA LEU A 220 9.65 22.62 1.17
C LEU A 220 10.23 21.24 1.47
N GLY A 221 9.47 20.42 2.19
CA GLY A 221 9.87 19.09 2.60
C GLY A 221 9.70 18.03 1.51
N VAL A 222 9.94 16.80 1.87
CA VAL A 222 9.87 15.64 0.97
C VAL A 222 8.50 14.96 1.06
N ASN A 223 7.82 14.81 -0.07
CA ASN A 223 6.55 14.08 -0.16
C ASN A 223 6.75 12.75 -0.90
N ILE A 224 6.88 11.65 -0.15
CA ILE A 224 7.03 10.30 -0.68
C ILE A 224 5.65 9.73 -0.97
N LYS A 225 5.38 9.39 -2.23
CA LYS A 225 4.12 8.79 -2.69
C LYS A 225 4.21 7.29 -2.98
N ASN A 226 5.41 6.83 -3.28
CA ASN A 226 5.69 5.43 -3.58
C ASN A 226 7.19 5.17 -3.41
N TRP A 227 7.58 3.92 -3.52
CA TRP A 227 8.99 3.52 -3.56
C TRP A 227 9.19 2.28 -4.42
N GLU A 228 10.34 2.19 -5.02
CA GLU A 228 10.80 1.00 -5.72
C GLU A 228 11.42 0.04 -4.72
N ILE A 229 11.12 -1.23 -4.88
CA ILE A 229 11.64 -2.31 -4.04
C ILE A 229 12.32 -3.38 -4.88
N GLU A 230 13.30 -4.02 -4.28
CA GLU A 230 13.95 -5.17 -4.86
C GLU A 230 13.21 -6.44 -4.45
N ILE A 231 12.54 -7.05 -5.43
CA ILE A 231 11.78 -8.29 -5.24
C ILE A 231 12.62 -9.48 -5.74
N PRO A 232 12.79 -10.54 -4.95
CA PRO A 232 13.48 -11.75 -5.38
C PRO A 232 12.85 -12.34 -6.66
N SER A 233 13.70 -12.92 -7.52
CA SER A 233 13.29 -13.40 -8.85
C SER A 233 12.19 -14.46 -8.82
N GLN A 234 12.11 -15.25 -7.77
CA GLN A 234 11.05 -16.25 -7.55
C GLN A 234 9.62 -15.67 -7.48
N TYR A 235 9.47 -14.35 -7.26
CA TYR A 235 8.18 -13.66 -7.24
C TYR A 235 7.88 -12.92 -8.55
N LYS A 236 8.78 -13.00 -9.54
CA LYS A 236 8.53 -12.40 -10.85
C LYS A 236 7.58 -13.29 -11.65
N MET A 237 6.63 -12.67 -12.31
CA MET A 237 5.64 -13.34 -13.14
C MET A 237 5.37 -12.47 -14.37
N GLU A 238 5.47 -13.07 -15.55
CA GLU A 238 5.32 -12.35 -16.81
C GLU A 238 3.97 -11.65 -16.94
N GLY A 239 3.99 -10.35 -17.21
CA GLY A 239 2.81 -9.50 -17.38
C GLY A 239 2.21 -8.98 -16.07
N PHE A 240 2.83 -9.28 -14.90
CA PHE A 240 2.37 -8.79 -13.61
C PHE A 240 3.47 -7.98 -12.91
N ASP A 241 3.06 -6.93 -12.21
CA ASP A 241 3.95 -6.20 -11.32
C ASP A 241 4.45 -7.12 -10.18
N SER A 242 5.77 -7.28 -10.07
CA SER A 242 6.38 -8.15 -9.07
C SER A 242 6.06 -7.73 -7.63
N LYS A 243 5.85 -6.42 -7.38
CA LYS A 243 5.44 -5.88 -6.09
C LYS A 243 4.04 -6.41 -5.70
N ILE A 244 3.11 -6.45 -6.65
CA ILE A 244 1.75 -6.95 -6.43
C ILE A 244 1.75 -8.47 -6.31
N VAL A 245 2.56 -9.18 -7.10
CA VAL A 245 2.73 -10.63 -6.97
C VAL A 245 3.28 -10.99 -5.59
N TYR A 246 4.26 -10.25 -5.10
CA TYR A 246 4.80 -10.44 -3.76
C TYR A 246 3.76 -10.13 -2.68
N GLU A 247 3.04 -9.02 -2.79
CA GLU A 247 1.93 -8.70 -1.89
C GLU A 247 0.92 -9.84 -1.79
N ALA A 248 0.58 -10.47 -2.92
CA ALA A 248 -0.34 -11.60 -2.96
C ALA A 248 0.14 -12.79 -2.11
N THR A 249 1.44 -13.05 -2.06
CA THR A 249 2.00 -14.10 -1.20
C THR A 249 1.88 -13.78 0.29
N LEU A 250 1.99 -12.49 0.65
CA LEU A 250 1.84 -12.01 2.02
C LEU A 250 0.37 -11.92 2.45
N TYR A 251 -0.53 -11.73 1.49
CA TYR A 251 -1.94 -11.51 1.76
C TYR A 251 -2.62 -12.69 2.46
N GLN A 252 -2.12 -13.90 2.23
CA GLN A 252 -2.65 -15.15 2.82
C GLN A 252 -2.04 -15.47 4.19
N LYS A 253 -1.06 -14.68 4.66
CA LYS A 253 -0.36 -14.91 5.93
C LYS A 253 -0.97 -14.06 7.05
N PRO A 254 -0.93 -14.54 8.29
CA PRO A 254 -1.12 -13.68 9.47
C PRO A 254 -0.16 -12.49 9.42
N ILE A 255 -0.56 -11.34 9.95
CA ILE A 255 0.21 -10.09 9.82
C ILE A 255 1.63 -10.22 10.36
N ILE A 256 1.82 -10.83 11.53
CA ILE A 256 3.15 -11.07 12.10
C ILE A 256 4.03 -11.88 11.14
N LYS A 257 3.46 -12.95 10.55
CA LYS A 257 4.18 -13.79 9.58
C LYS A 257 4.48 -13.07 8.27
N ALA A 258 3.67 -12.08 7.89
CA ALA A 258 3.96 -11.24 6.73
C ALA A 258 5.17 -10.32 6.99
N PHE A 259 5.30 -9.71 8.18
CA PHE A 259 6.48 -8.94 8.58
C PHE A 259 7.73 -9.83 8.60
N GLU A 260 7.69 -10.99 9.27
CA GLU A 260 8.79 -11.96 9.31
C GLU A 260 9.24 -12.39 7.89
N GLN A 261 8.29 -12.56 6.96
CA GLN A 261 8.60 -12.95 5.58
C GLN A 261 9.36 -11.85 4.83
N ILE A 262 8.98 -10.58 5.01
CA ILE A 262 9.69 -9.44 4.40
C ILE A 262 11.15 -9.39 4.87
N GLU A 263 11.39 -9.61 6.16
CA GLU A 263 12.73 -9.67 6.74
C GLU A 263 13.52 -10.86 6.18
N LYS A 264 12.92 -12.07 6.16
CA LYS A 264 13.52 -13.28 5.63
C LYS A 264 13.90 -13.14 4.16
N ASP A 265 13.03 -12.54 3.35
CA ASP A 265 13.27 -12.33 1.92
C ASP A 265 14.21 -11.14 1.66
N LYS A 266 14.63 -10.43 2.71
CA LYS A 266 15.55 -9.27 2.65
C LYS A 266 15.10 -8.21 1.65
N ILE A 267 13.80 -7.91 1.64
CA ILE A 267 13.22 -6.92 0.74
C ILE A 267 13.82 -5.55 1.05
N LYS A 268 14.39 -4.91 0.03
CA LYS A 268 15.06 -3.61 0.16
C LYS A 268 14.35 -2.54 -0.67
N ILE A 269 14.30 -1.34 -0.10
CA ILE A 269 13.86 -0.16 -0.84
C ILE A 269 15.06 0.34 -1.65
N LYS A 270 14.87 0.49 -2.95
CA LYS A 270 15.86 1.07 -3.87
C LYS A 270 15.79 2.58 -3.83
N ASN A 271 14.67 3.13 -4.28
CA ASN A 271 14.45 4.56 -4.47
C ASN A 271 13.10 4.97 -3.92
N PHE A 272 12.97 6.24 -3.55
CA PHE A 272 11.70 6.89 -3.23
C PHE A 272 11.19 7.67 -4.43
N ILE A 273 9.86 7.70 -4.58
CA ILE A 273 9.17 8.37 -5.68
C ILE A 273 8.27 9.45 -5.10
N GLY A 274 8.49 10.68 -5.53
CA GLY A 274 7.68 11.85 -5.19
C GLY A 274 6.72 12.25 -6.30
N ILE A 275 6.32 13.52 -6.30
CA ILE A 275 5.44 14.10 -7.31
C ILE A 275 6.14 14.20 -8.68
N ASN A 276 7.44 14.55 -8.67
CA ASN A 276 8.23 14.82 -9.87
C ASN A 276 9.09 13.62 -10.31
N GLY A 277 8.81 12.42 -9.81
CA GLY A 277 9.58 11.22 -10.08
C GLY A 277 10.48 10.82 -8.91
N GLU A 278 11.66 10.28 -9.21
CA GLU A 278 12.60 9.79 -8.20
C GLU A 278 13.13 10.94 -7.33
N ILE A 279 13.12 10.73 -6.00
CA ILE A 279 13.60 11.68 -5.01
C ILE A 279 15.11 11.47 -4.80
N ASN A 280 15.89 12.54 -4.97
CA ASN A 280 17.33 12.48 -4.76
C ASN A 280 17.65 12.35 -3.26
N LYS A 281 18.71 11.58 -2.92
CA LYS A 281 19.17 11.42 -1.52
C LYS A 281 19.49 12.74 -0.84
N LYS A 282 19.94 13.75 -1.60
CA LYS A 282 20.26 15.09 -1.08
C LYS A 282 19.03 15.86 -0.56
N GLU A 283 17.81 15.48 -1.02
CA GLU A 283 16.58 16.13 -0.56
C GLU A 283 16.20 15.74 0.87
N PHE A 284 16.83 14.71 1.43
CA PHE A 284 16.62 14.25 2.80
C PHE A 284 17.57 14.91 3.82
N SER A 285 18.53 15.73 3.37
CA SER A 285 19.54 16.38 4.22
C SER A 285 19.11 17.75 4.74
#